data_6fbdc69054834cef1d7db262485d44f7
#
_entry.id   6fbdc69054834cef1d7db262485d44f7
#
_cell.length_a   1.000
_cell.length_b   1.000
_cell.length_c   1.000
_cell.angle_alpha   90.00
_cell.angle_beta   90.00
_cell.angle_gamma   90.00
#
_symmetry.space_group_name_H-M   'P 1'
#
loop_
_entity.id
_entity.type
_entity.pdbx_description
1 polymer ?
#
loop_
_entity_poly.entity_id
_entity_poly.type
_entity_poly.pdbx_seq_one_letter_code
_entity_poly.pdbx_strand_id
1 'polypeptide(L)'
;MDFKKAFGAEVREVDERTRDGKATRVVSASRIYQTDQSNLWGALTNVKRISNWFAPVSGELYQGGRYQIEGNAGGTITRCEEPLALDLTWELGASISWVTVRLETQATGTCLILKHEMLKDKTSEAHWKKYGPGATGVGWDLSFFGLGIHICNDGEQLEREANLSWMMSDAGKDFMRDSAEAWSKAHISSGENEKIAQAMTARTAAFYTGEG
;
A
#
# COMPACT_ATOMS: atom_id res chain seq x y z
N MET A 1 -14.03 8.59 15.69
CA MET A 1 -13.11 7.47 15.43
C MET A 1 -11.75 7.82 16.03
N ASP A 2 -11.14 6.95 16.79
CA ASP A 2 -9.81 7.22 17.38
C ASP A 2 -8.74 6.85 16.31
N PHE A 3 -8.36 7.82 15.50
CA PHE A 3 -7.41 7.66 14.41
C PHE A 3 -6.01 7.16 14.87
N LYS A 4 -5.64 7.41 16.13
CA LYS A 4 -4.39 6.92 16.71
C LYS A 4 -4.39 5.40 16.94
N LYS A 5 -5.56 4.80 17.18
CA LYS A 5 -5.70 3.33 17.31
C LYS A 5 -5.70 2.63 15.95
N ALA A 6 -6.03 3.34 14.89
CA ALA A 6 -5.97 2.78 13.52
C ALA A 6 -4.55 2.75 12.95
N PHE A 7 -3.67 3.66 13.39
CA PHE A 7 -2.25 3.68 13.01
C PHE A 7 -1.43 2.79 13.95
N GLY A 8 -0.46 2.07 13.40
CA GLY A 8 0.47 1.24 14.17
C GLY A 8 0.06 -0.24 14.29
N ALA A 9 -1.08 -0.61 13.69
CA ALA A 9 -1.49 -2.02 13.60
C ALA A 9 -0.81 -2.77 12.44
N GLU A 10 -0.05 -2.07 11.60
CA GLU A 10 0.66 -2.64 10.46
C GLU A 10 2.05 -3.15 10.86
N VAL A 11 2.37 -4.35 10.39
CA VAL A 11 3.76 -4.86 10.36
C VAL A 11 4.35 -4.51 9.00
N ARG A 12 5.53 -3.88 8.99
CA ARG A 12 6.22 -3.41 7.78
C ARG A 12 7.57 -4.06 7.66
N GLU A 13 7.91 -4.50 6.46
CA GLU A 13 9.17 -5.14 6.16
C GLU A 13 9.74 -4.61 4.83
N VAL A 14 11.06 -4.56 4.76
CA VAL A 14 11.83 -4.27 3.54
C VAL A 14 12.74 -5.46 3.27
N ASP A 15 12.74 -5.95 2.04
CA ASP A 15 13.49 -7.15 1.65
C ASP A 15 14.11 -6.97 0.25
N GLU A 16 15.15 -7.73 -0.05
CA GLU A 16 15.74 -7.81 -1.38
C GLU A 16 15.56 -9.23 -1.93
N ARG A 17 15.20 -9.32 -3.20
CA ARG A 17 14.92 -10.59 -3.87
C ARG A 17 15.49 -10.62 -5.27
N THR A 18 15.22 -11.73 -5.94
CA THR A 18 15.51 -11.91 -7.37
C THR A 18 14.25 -12.40 -8.06
N ARG A 19 13.87 -11.74 -9.15
CA ARG A 19 12.79 -12.16 -10.04
C ARG A 19 13.36 -12.29 -11.47
N ASP A 20 13.24 -13.46 -12.06
CA ASP A 20 13.73 -13.76 -13.42
C ASP A 20 15.20 -13.36 -13.63
N GLY A 21 16.05 -13.65 -12.63
CA GLY A 21 17.47 -13.32 -12.62
C GLY A 21 17.82 -11.86 -12.39
N LYS A 22 16.84 -10.98 -12.15
CA LYS A 22 17.06 -9.56 -11.88
C LYS A 22 16.84 -9.25 -10.41
N ALA A 23 17.71 -8.43 -9.83
CA ALA A 23 17.57 -7.98 -8.45
C ALA A 23 16.33 -7.09 -8.28
N THR A 24 15.58 -7.32 -7.21
CA THR A 24 14.37 -6.58 -6.85
C THR A 24 14.43 -6.13 -5.39
N ARG A 25 13.61 -5.14 -5.05
CA ARG A 25 13.26 -4.74 -3.69
C ARG A 25 11.79 -4.99 -3.44
N VAL A 26 11.47 -5.40 -2.22
CA VAL A 26 10.11 -5.64 -1.78
C VAL A 26 9.82 -4.77 -0.56
N VAL A 27 8.75 -4.01 -0.62
CA VAL A 27 8.11 -3.42 0.56
C VAL A 27 6.89 -4.25 0.89
N SER A 28 6.77 -4.68 2.13
CA SER A 28 5.66 -5.51 2.60
C SER A 28 4.95 -4.81 3.75
N ALA A 29 3.63 -4.82 3.71
CA ALA A 29 2.81 -4.42 4.84
C ALA A 29 1.74 -5.48 5.13
N SER A 30 1.44 -5.72 6.41
CA SER A 30 0.35 -6.58 6.81
C SER A 30 -0.46 -5.97 7.94
N ARG A 31 -1.77 -6.25 7.95
CA ARG A 31 -2.71 -5.75 8.95
C ARG A 31 -3.87 -6.73 9.13
N ILE A 32 -4.34 -6.89 10.39
CA ILE A 32 -5.55 -7.65 10.70
C ILE A 32 -6.75 -6.70 10.68
N TYR A 33 -7.75 -7.05 9.88
CA TYR A 33 -9.06 -6.42 9.84
C TYR A 33 -10.08 -7.28 10.58
N GLN A 34 -10.91 -6.67 11.41
CA GLN A 34 -11.96 -7.36 12.18
C GLN A 34 -13.16 -7.67 11.28
N THR A 35 -12.95 -8.53 10.30
CA THR A 35 -13.93 -8.99 9.34
C THR A 35 -13.56 -10.39 8.84
N ASP A 36 -14.53 -11.10 8.26
CA ASP A 36 -14.26 -12.38 7.60
C ASP A 36 -13.53 -12.20 6.26
N GLN A 37 -12.93 -13.28 5.80
CA GLN A 37 -12.10 -13.30 4.61
C GLN A 37 -12.87 -12.97 3.33
N SER A 38 -14.12 -13.40 3.21
CA SER A 38 -14.95 -13.16 2.04
C SER A 38 -15.37 -11.70 1.93
N ASN A 39 -15.69 -11.05 3.06
CA ASN A 39 -15.99 -9.62 3.08
C ASN A 39 -14.77 -8.77 2.73
N LEU A 40 -13.59 -9.12 3.30
CA LEU A 40 -12.34 -8.43 2.97
C LEU A 40 -11.96 -8.64 1.49
N TRP A 41 -12.10 -9.85 0.97
CA TRP A 41 -11.90 -10.15 -0.45
C TRP A 41 -12.79 -9.30 -1.35
N GLY A 42 -14.09 -9.25 -1.03
CA GLY A 42 -15.03 -8.39 -1.75
C GLY A 42 -14.67 -6.91 -1.71
N ALA A 43 -14.12 -6.40 -0.60
CA ALA A 43 -13.63 -5.02 -0.53
C ALA A 43 -12.43 -4.76 -1.46
N LEU A 44 -11.58 -5.76 -1.68
CA LEU A 44 -10.37 -5.67 -2.51
C LEU A 44 -10.59 -5.97 -3.98
N THR A 45 -11.69 -6.63 -4.36
CA THR A 45 -11.89 -7.14 -5.74
C THR A 45 -13.17 -6.67 -6.41
N ASN A 46 -14.13 -6.16 -5.67
CA ASN A 46 -15.35 -5.60 -6.25
C ASN A 46 -15.12 -4.14 -6.66
N VAL A 47 -15.28 -3.84 -7.95
CA VAL A 47 -15.05 -2.50 -8.55
C VAL A 47 -15.75 -1.39 -7.79
N LYS A 48 -17.04 -1.60 -7.44
CA LYS A 48 -17.83 -0.58 -6.72
C LYS A 48 -17.29 -0.36 -5.31
N ARG A 49 -16.86 -1.42 -4.64
CA ARG A 49 -16.32 -1.32 -3.27
C ARG A 49 -14.92 -0.67 -3.25
N ILE A 50 -14.04 -1.04 -4.20
CA ILE A 50 -12.71 -0.43 -4.31
C ILE A 50 -12.84 1.09 -4.46
N SER A 51 -13.77 1.56 -5.29
CA SER A 51 -14.01 2.98 -5.52
C SER A 51 -14.43 3.75 -4.27
N ASN A 52 -14.95 3.05 -3.27
CA ASN A 52 -15.43 3.67 -2.03
C ASN A 52 -14.30 4.03 -1.04
N TRP A 53 -13.13 3.39 -1.14
CA TRP A 53 -12.06 3.58 -0.15
C TRP A 53 -10.68 3.84 -0.77
N PHE A 54 -10.49 3.52 -2.04
CA PHE A 54 -9.20 3.66 -2.72
C PHE A 54 -9.28 4.65 -3.88
N ALA A 55 -9.66 4.19 -5.06
CA ALA A 55 -9.87 4.98 -6.26
C ALA A 55 -10.78 4.23 -7.23
N PRO A 56 -11.42 4.91 -8.19
CA PRO A 56 -12.15 4.24 -9.25
C PRO A 56 -11.23 3.30 -10.04
N VAL A 57 -11.68 2.06 -10.21
CA VAL A 57 -11.00 1.02 -10.98
C VAL A 57 -11.91 0.61 -12.14
N SER A 58 -11.33 0.43 -13.31
CA SER A 58 -12.01 -0.08 -14.51
C SER A 58 -11.27 -1.30 -15.07
N GLY A 59 -11.92 -2.00 -15.99
CA GLY A 59 -11.35 -3.16 -16.67
C GLY A 59 -11.95 -4.49 -16.23
N GLU A 60 -11.20 -5.56 -16.43
CA GLU A 60 -11.64 -6.94 -16.23
C GLU A 60 -10.94 -7.55 -15.02
N LEU A 61 -11.62 -7.63 -13.88
CA LEU A 61 -11.05 -8.05 -12.61
C LEU A 61 -11.07 -9.58 -12.40
N TYR A 62 -10.58 -10.32 -13.39
CA TYR A 62 -10.36 -11.78 -13.31
C TYR A 62 -8.94 -12.14 -13.77
N GLN A 63 -8.49 -13.35 -13.51
CA GLN A 63 -7.16 -13.80 -13.91
C GLN A 63 -6.97 -13.70 -15.43
N GLY A 64 -5.91 -13.02 -15.85
CA GLY A 64 -5.61 -12.68 -17.24
C GLY A 64 -6.22 -11.37 -17.71
N GLY A 65 -7.18 -10.80 -16.99
CA GLY A 65 -7.80 -9.51 -17.31
C GLY A 65 -6.87 -8.33 -17.02
N ARG A 66 -7.15 -7.21 -17.69
CA ARG A 66 -6.44 -5.93 -17.46
C ARG A 66 -7.30 -5.00 -16.62
N TYR A 67 -6.66 -4.28 -15.74
CA TYR A 67 -7.27 -3.24 -14.90
C TYR A 67 -6.60 -1.89 -15.08
N GLN A 68 -7.31 -0.83 -14.73
CA GLN A 68 -6.78 0.53 -14.65
C GLN A 68 -7.34 1.23 -13.41
N ILE A 69 -6.46 1.77 -12.57
CA ILE A 69 -6.81 2.66 -11.46
C ILE A 69 -6.80 4.10 -12.00
N GLU A 70 -7.87 4.85 -11.78
CA GLU A 70 -7.97 6.24 -12.27
C GLU A 70 -6.85 7.12 -11.70
N GLY A 71 -6.11 7.78 -12.58
CA GLY A 71 -4.98 8.65 -12.22
C GLY A 71 -3.76 7.92 -11.65
N ASN A 72 -3.70 6.59 -11.72
CA ASN A 72 -2.64 5.77 -11.16
C ASN A 72 -2.26 4.62 -12.12
N ALA A 73 -1.70 3.55 -11.58
CA ALA A 73 -1.26 2.39 -12.34
C ALA A 73 -2.40 1.59 -12.95
N GLY A 74 -2.08 0.91 -14.04
CA GLY A 74 -2.84 -0.21 -14.57
C GLY A 74 -2.01 -1.48 -14.55
N GLY A 75 -2.52 -2.54 -15.17
CA GLY A 75 -1.78 -3.80 -15.25
C GLY A 75 -2.63 -5.01 -15.58
N THR A 76 -2.06 -6.18 -15.36
CA THR A 76 -2.70 -7.48 -15.60
C THR A 76 -2.83 -8.24 -14.28
N ILE A 77 -3.97 -8.85 -14.04
CA ILE A 77 -4.16 -9.78 -12.93
C ILE A 77 -3.54 -11.13 -13.34
N THR A 78 -2.43 -11.50 -12.71
CA THR A 78 -1.68 -12.71 -13.07
C THR A 78 -2.12 -13.94 -12.27
N ARG A 79 -2.74 -13.75 -11.11
CA ARG A 79 -3.34 -14.80 -10.27
C ARG A 79 -4.56 -14.23 -9.56
N CYS A 80 -5.63 -15.01 -9.49
CA CYS A 80 -6.83 -14.69 -8.74
C CYS A 80 -7.41 -15.98 -8.15
N GLU A 81 -7.20 -16.18 -6.85
CA GLU A 81 -7.70 -17.33 -6.08
C GLU A 81 -8.59 -16.82 -4.95
N GLU A 82 -9.87 -16.72 -5.21
CA GLU A 82 -10.86 -16.28 -4.23
C GLU A 82 -10.99 -17.28 -3.07
N PRO A 83 -11.03 -16.81 -1.82
CA PRO A 83 -10.78 -15.47 -1.31
C PRO A 83 -9.36 -15.30 -0.76
N LEU A 84 -8.36 -16.01 -1.30
CA LEU A 84 -7.04 -16.22 -0.68
C LEU A 84 -5.93 -15.34 -1.26
N ALA A 85 -5.90 -15.18 -2.60
CA ALA A 85 -4.72 -14.65 -3.27
C ALA A 85 -5.04 -13.85 -4.52
N LEU A 86 -4.39 -12.68 -4.66
CA LEU A 86 -4.41 -11.85 -5.84
C LEU A 86 -2.98 -11.42 -6.16
N ASP A 87 -2.51 -11.68 -7.39
CA ASP A 87 -1.23 -11.18 -7.89
C ASP A 87 -1.48 -10.38 -9.16
N LEU A 88 -0.79 -9.25 -9.29
CA LEU A 88 -0.95 -8.38 -10.44
C LEU A 88 0.35 -7.66 -10.80
N THR A 89 0.49 -7.28 -12.06
CA THR A 89 1.48 -6.30 -12.49
C THR A 89 0.99 -4.91 -12.12
N TRP A 90 1.90 -4.02 -11.74
CA TRP A 90 1.64 -2.62 -11.43
C TRP A 90 2.45 -1.77 -12.41
N GLU A 91 1.77 -1.25 -13.42
CA GLU A 91 2.35 -0.55 -14.56
C GLU A 91 2.04 0.95 -14.44
N LEU A 92 3.07 1.76 -14.22
CA LEU A 92 2.94 3.22 -14.13
C LEU A 92 3.94 3.89 -15.08
N GLY A 93 3.46 4.51 -16.14
CA GLY A 93 4.31 5.04 -17.20
C GLY A 93 5.12 3.91 -17.86
N ALA A 94 6.44 4.05 -17.87
CA ALA A 94 7.35 3.03 -18.41
C ALA A 94 7.82 2.00 -17.35
N SER A 95 7.41 2.17 -16.10
CA SER A 95 7.83 1.30 -14.99
C SER A 95 6.85 0.15 -14.81
N ILE A 96 7.39 -1.05 -14.57
CA ILE A 96 6.64 -2.23 -14.18
C ILE A 96 7.13 -2.74 -12.83
N SER A 97 6.18 -3.08 -11.97
CA SER A 97 6.40 -3.71 -10.67
C SER A 97 5.29 -4.74 -10.43
N TRP A 98 5.32 -5.42 -9.30
CA TRP A 98 4.37 -6.49 -9.00
C TRP A 98 3.78 -6.29 -7.62
N VAL A 99 2.49 -6.45 -7.52
CA VAL A 99 1.78 -6.45 -6.23
C VAL A 99 1.19 -7.82 -6.00
N THR A 100 1.42 -8.35 -4.80
CA THR A 100 0.80 -9.59 -4.34
C THR A 100 0.01 -9.32 -3.08
N VAL A 101 -1.19 -9.87 -3.01
CA VAL A 101 -2.09 -9.82 -1.87
C VAL A 101 -2.37 -11.24 -1.40
N ARG A 102 -2.32 -11.45 -0.08
CA ARG A 102 -2.71 -12.70 0.56
C ARG A 102 -3.66 -12.38 1.72
N LEU A 103 -4.69 -13.20 1.87
CA LEU A 103 -5.61 -13.13 2.99
C LEU A 103 -5.51 -14.41 3.81
N GLU A 104 -5.30 -14.24 5.11
CA GLU A 104 -5.15 -15.34 6.07
C GLU A 104 -6.14 -15.15 7.22
N THR A 105 -6.95 -16.15 7.48
CA THR A 105 -7.87 -16.14 8.63
C THR A 105 -7.08 -16.16 9.94
N GLN A 106 -7.40 -15.27 10.86
CA GLN A 106 -6.83 -15.16 12.18
C GLN A 106 -7.93 -15.26 13.25
N ALA A 107 -7.54 -15.47 14.51
CA ALA A 107 -8.50 -15.60 15.61
C ALA A 107 -9.41 -14.36 15.78
N THR A 108 -8.93 -13.16 15.40
CA THR A 108 -9.63 -11.88 15.58
C THR A 108 -10.10 -11.25 14.27
N GLY A 109 -10.05 -11.98 13.15
CA GLY A 109 -10.45 -11.46 11.84
C GLY A 109 -9.61 -12.02 10.71
N THR A 110 -9.30 -11.19 9.72
CA THR A 110 -8.51 -11.58 8.54
C THR A 110 -7.26 -10.72 8.41
N CYS A 111 -6.12 -11.36 8.30
CA CYS A 111 -4.85 -10.69 7.99
C CYS A 111 -4.75 -10.45 6.48
N LEU A 112 -4.59 -9.20 6.08
CA LEU A 112 -4.18 -8.77 4.75
C LEU A 112 -2.66 -8.64 4.74
N ILE A 113 -2.00 -9.34 3.83
CA ILE A 113 -0.56 -9.21 3.56
C ILE A 113 -0.41 -8.70 2.14
N LEU A 114 0.19 -7.52 1.99
CA LEU A 114 0.49 -6.91 0.70
C LEU A 114 2.00 -6.83 0.53
N LYS A 115 2.49 -7.22 -0.64
CA LYS A 115 3.90 -7.04 -1.05
C LYS A 115 3.94 -6.29 -2.37
N HIS A 116 4.76 -5.27 -2.45
CA HIS A 116 5.06 -4.55 -3.68
C HIS A 116 6.53 -4.77 -4.03
N GLU A 117 6.78 -5.47 -5.12
CA GLU A 117 8.10 -5.85 -5.62
C GLU A 117 8.47 -4.98 -6.80
N MET A 118 9.64 -4.33 -6.75
CA MET A 118 10.15 -3.38 -7.74
C MET A 118 11.53 -3.81 -8.25
N LEU A 119 11.80 -3.67 -9.56
CA LEU A 119 13.13 -3.89 -10.11
C LEU A 119 14.15 -2.89 -9.53
N LYS A 120 15.38 -3.34 -9.31
CA LYS A 120 16.53 -2.46 -9.01
C LYS A 120 17.15 -1.97 -10.31
N ASP A 121 16.41 -1.16 -11.08
CA ASP A 121 16.88 -0.50 -12.29
C ASP A 121 17.33 0.95 -12.00
N LYS A 122 17.87 1.62 -13.02
CA LYS A 122 18.41 2.98 -12.87
C LYS A 122 17.39 3.98 -12.33
N THR A 123 16.13 3.88 -12.77
CA THR A 123 15.06 4.81 -12.39
C THR A 123 14.59 4.55 -10.97
N SER A 124 14.30 3.30 -10.65
CA SER A 124 13.86 2.89 -9.31
C SER A 124 14.96 3.12 -8.26
N GLU A 125 16.24 2.88 -8.61
CA GLU A 125 17.38 3.16 -7.75
C GLU A 125 17.52 4.65 -7.42
N ALA A 126 17.34 5.55 -8.39
CA ALA A 126 17.39 6.99 -8.16
C ALA A 126 16.27 7.44 -7.21
N HIS A 127 15.06 6.90 -7.40
CA HIS A 127 13.90 7.17 -6.55
C HIS A 127 14.10 6.62 -5.14
N TRP A 128 14.59 5.38 -5.03
CA TRP A 128 14.89 4.73 -3.76
C TRP A 128 15.93 5.49 -2.94
N LYS A 129 17.04 5.91 -3.57
CA LYS A 129 18.08 6.71 -2.92
C LYS A 129 17.56 8.04 -2.38
N LYS A 130 16.54 8.60 -2.99
CA LYS A 130 15.92 9.85 -2.55
C LYS A 130 14.96 9.66 -1.39
N TYR A 131 14.09 8.66 -1.47
CA TYR A 131 12.93 8.54 -0.59
C TYR A 131 12.89 7.23 0.24
N GLY A 132 13.68 6.21 -0.12
CA GLY A 132 13.62 4.90 0.55
C GLY A 132 12.28 4.18 0.36
N PRO A 133 12.00 3.22 1.25
CA PRO A 133 10.76 2.42 1.17
C PRO A 133 9.50 3.24 1.42
N GLY A 134 9.59 4.36 2.13
CA GLY A 134 8.45 5.20 2.46
C GLY A 134 7.77 5.80 1.23
N ALA A 135 8.48 6.00 0.11
CA ALA A 135 7.88 6.48 -1.14
C ALA A 135 6.69 5.64 -1.61
N THR A 136 6.80 4.32 -1.47
CA THR A 136 5.73 3.37 -1.80
C THR A 136 4.90 3.03 -0.57
N GLY A 137 5.56 2.88 0.57
CA GLY A 137 4.98 2.39 1.81
C GLY A 137 3.93 3.31 2.41
N VAL A 138 4.15 4.63 2.41
CA VAL A 138 3.16 5.60 2.92
C VAL A 138 1.86 5.55 2.11
N GLY A 139 1.96 5.37 0.78
CA GLY A 139 0.78 5.18 -0.08
C GLY A 139 -0.01 3.92 0.28
N TRP A 140 0.67 2.81 0.59
CA TRP A 140 0.00 1.60 1.05
C TRP A 140 -0.61 1.74 2.45
N ASP A 141 0.06 2.44 3.37
CA ASP A 141 -0.50 2.72 4.70
C ASP A 141 -1.78 3.57 4.62
N LEU A 142 -1.79 4.59 3.76
CA LEU A 142 -3.01 5.37 3.47
C LEU A 142 -4.12 4.48 2.90
N SER A 143 -3.77 3.55 2.01
CA SER A 143 -4.72 2.59 1.45
C SER A 143 -5.27 1.63 2.53
N PHE A 144 -4.42 1.12 3.40
CA PHE A 144 -4.82 0.27 4.54
C PHE A 144 -5.72 1.02 5.52
N PHE A 145 -5.42 2.30 5.74
CA PHE A 145 -6.26 3.15 6.57
C PHE A 145 -7.64 3.36 5.95
N GLY A 146 -7.72 3.71 4.66
CA GLY A 146 -8.98 3.85 3.93
C GLY A 146 -9.81 2.56 3.92
N LEU A 147 -9.16 1.42 3.67
CA LEU A 147 -9.80 0.11 3.75
C LEU A 147 -10.34 -0.18 5.15
N GLY A 148 -9.59 0.19 6.20
CA GLY A 148 -10.03 0.03 7.58
C GLY A 148 -11.30 0.82 7.89
N ILE A 149 -11.39 2.06 7.44
CA ILE A 149 -12.58 2.89 7.59
C ILE A 149 -13.76 2.25 6.83
N HIS A 150 -13.56 1.83 5.57
CA HIS A 150 -14.58 1.18 4.76
C HIS A 150 -15.15 -0.08 5.42
N ILE A 151 -14.28 -0.94 5.98
CA ILE A 151 -14.71 -2.15 6.69
C ILE A 151 -15.48 -1.81 7.97
N CYS A 152 -15.01 -0.82 8.75
CA CYS A 152 -15.67 -0.41 10.00
C CYS A 152 -17.01 0.31 9.79
N ASN A 153 -17.25 0.86 8.62
CA ASN A 153 -18.47 1.59 8.25
C ASN A 153 -19.39 0.75 7.33
N ASP A 154 -19.38 -0.56 7.44
CA ASP A 154 -20.24 -1.49 6.68
C ASP A 154 -20.17 -1.30 5.16
N GLY A 155 -19.03 -0.85 4.65
CA GLY A 155 -18.80 -0.67 3.22
C GLY A 155 -19.27 0.66 2.65
N GLU A 156 -19.64 1.62 3.47
CA GLU A 156 -20.03 2.96 3.03
C GLU A 156 -18.89 3.66 2.26
N GLN A 157 -19.28 4.53 1.35
CA GLN A 157 -18.36 5.34 0.58
C GLN A 157 -17.71 6.41 1.47
N LEU A 158 -16.38 6.50 1.38
CA LEU A 158 -15.67 7.64 1.94
C LEU A 158 -15.88 8.85 1.01
N GLU A 159 -16.50 9.92 1.52
CA GLU A 159 -16.66 11.15 0.78
C GLU A 159 -15.28 11.68 0.34
N ARG A 160 -15.08 11.81 -0.97
CA ARG A 160 -13.78 12.20 -1.56
C ARG A 160 -13.27 13.52 -1.02
N GLU A 161 -14.15 14.51 -0.86
CA GLU A 161 -13.80 15.82 -0.30
C GLU A 161 -13.39 15.74 1.17
N ALA A 162 -14.09 14.92 1.96
CA ALA A 162 -13.76 14.69 3.36
C ALA A 162 -12.40 13.98 3.50
N ASN A 163 -12.10 13.01 2.62
CA ASN A 163 -10.82 12.32 2.61
C ASN A 163 -9.67 13.27 2.22
N LEU A 164 -9.83 14.07 1.18
CA LEU A 164 -8.83 15.08 0.78
C LEU A 164 -8.63 16.14 1.88
N SER A 165 -9.71 16.62 2.48
CA SER A 165 -9.65 17.54 3.61
C SER A 165 -8.91 16.96 4.81
N TRP A 166 -9.15 15.67 5.12
CA TRP A 166 -8.42 14.98 6.18
C TRP A 166 -6.92 14.87 5.85
N MET A 167 -6.56 14.46 4.63
CA MET A 167 -5.16 14.36 4.20
C MET A 167 -4.41 15.70 4.33
N MET A 168 -5.08 16.82 4.11
CA MET A 168 -4.51 18.17 4.22
C MET A 168 -4.51 18.72 5.65
N SER A 169 -5.22 18.07 6.58
CA SER A 169 -5.26 18.47 8.00
C SER A 169 -3.97 18.10 8.73
N ASP A 170 -3.76 18.69 9.91
CA ASP A 170 -2.63 18.35 10.79
C ASP A 170 -2.64 16.84 11.14
N ALA A 171 -3.82 16.27 11.40
CA ALA A 171 -3.96 14.85 11.70
C ALA A 171 -3.55 13.94 10.52
N GLY A 172 -3.92 14.31 9.30
CA GLY A 172 -3.49 13.57 8.10
C GLY A 172 -2.00 13.71 7.83
N LYS A 173 -1.45 14.91 8.01
CA LYS A 173 0.00 15.15 7.90
C LYS A 173 0.78 14.39 8.96
N ASP A 174 0.30 14.36 10.20
CA ASP A 174 0.93 13.57 11.28
C ASP A 174 0.90 12.08 10.95
N PHE A 175 -0.23 11.55 10.44
CA PHE A 175 -0.30 10.17 9.97
C PHE A 175 0.77 9.88 8.90
N MET A 176 0.96 10.75 7.90
CA MET A 176 1.95 10.56 6.86
C MET A 176 3.40 10.63 7.39
N ARG A 177 3.67 11.50 8.37
CA ARG A 177 4.97 11.57 9.06
C ARG A 177 5.24 10.29 9.87
N ASP A 178 4.26 9.86 10.67
CA ASP A 178 4.37 8.64 11.48
C ASP A 178 4.55 7.39 10.61
N SER A 179 3.84 7.33 9.48
CA SER A 179 4.01 6.27 8.48
C SER A 179 5.41 6.27 7.88
N ALA A 180 5.93 7.43 7.46
CA ALA A 180 7.30 7.55 6.94
C ALA A 180 8.34 7.10 7.97
N GLU A 181 8.14 7.43 9.24
CA GLU A 181 8.96 6.99 10.37
C GLU A 181 8.90 5.46 10.58
N ALA A 182 7.72 4.87 10.49
CA ALA A 182 7.55 3.43 10.63
C ALA A 182 8.27 2.67 9.49
N TRP A 183 8.22 3.18 8.26
CA TRP A 183 8.98 2.63 7.13
C TRP A 183 10.49 2.83 7.27
N SER A 184 10.93 3.93 7.91
CA SER A 184 12.34 4.14 8.26
C SER A 184 12.84 3.04 9.21
N LYS A 185 12.06 2.70 10.23
CA LYS A 185 12.42 1.63 11.18
C LYS A 185 12.51 0.27 10.48
N ALA A 186 11.57 -0.05 9.59
CA ALA A 186 11.65 -1.26 8.77
C ALA A 186 12.90 -1.29 7.87
N HIS A 187 13.29 -0.15 7.29
CA HIS A 187 14.48 -0.01 6.45
C HIS A 187 15.76 -0.21 7.27
N ILE A 188 15.86 0.39 8.44
CA ILE A 188 16.99 0.18 9.37
C ILE A 188 17.07 -1.29 9.79
N SER A 189 15.93 -1.91 10.10
CA SER A 189 15.88 -3.34 10.46
C SER A 189 16.31 -4.26 9.32
N SER A 190 16.17 -3.83 8.06
CA SER A 190 16.67 -4.58 6.89
C SER A 190 18.17 -4.37 6.61
N GLY A 191 18.86 -3.52 7.40
CA GLY A 191 20.30 -3.30 7.33
C GLY A 191 20.72 -1.95 6.77
N GLU A 192 19.79 -1.03 6.48
CA GLU A 192 20.16 0.31 6.02
C GLU A 192 20.78 1.15 7.17
N ASN A 193 21.70 2.01 6.83
CA ASN A 193 22.29 2.95 7.79
C ASN A 193 21.25 3.92 8.33
N GLU A 194 21.20 4.09 9.64
CA GLU A 194 20.20 4.91 10.32
C GLU A 194 20.16 6.36 9.83
N LYS A 195 21.32 7.02 9.66
CA LYS A 195 21.38 8.41 9.18
C LYS A 195 20.88 8.54 7.74
N ILE A 196 21.15 7.54 6.90
CA ILE A 196 20.67 7.49 5.52
C ILE A 196 19.15 7.30 5.53
N ALA A 197 18.64 6.33 6.29
CA ALA A 197 17.21 6.07 6.42
C ALA A 197 16.46 7.31 6.93
N GLN A 198 16.94 7.98 7.98
CA GLN A 198 16.36 9.22 8.52
C GLN A 198 16.31 10.35 7.49
N ALA A 199 17.37 10.53 6.69
CA ALA A 199 17.39 11.54 5.65
C ALA A 199 16.40 11.24 4.51
N MET A 200 16.18 9.95 4.17
CA MET A 200 15.15 9.51 3.23
C MET A 200 13.76 9.76 3.81
N THR A 201 13.56 9.44 5.08
CA THR A 201 12.29 9.65 5.81
C THR A 201 11.86 11.11 5.81
N ALA A 202 12.78 12.03 6.09
CA ALA A 202 12.47 13.47 6.07
C ALA A 202 11.99 13.93 4.69
N ARG A 203 12.65 13.48 3.61
CA ARG A 203 12.21 13.80 2.25
C ARG A 203 10.88 13.16 1.88
N THR A 204 10.62 11.95 2.33
CA THR A 204 9.35 11.26 2.11
C THR A 204 8.21 11.96 2.84
N ALA A 205 8.40 12.30 4.11
CA ALA A 205 7.42 13.06 4.88
C ALA A 205 7.10 14.40 4.21
N ALA A 206 8.11 15.18 3.83
CA ALA A 206 7.94 16.45 3.14
C ALA A 206 7.18 16.31 1.81
N PHE A 207 7.48 15.25 1.03
CA PHE A 207 6.75 14.96 -0.21
C PHE A 207 5.26 14.69 0.02
N TYR A 208 4.93 13.86 1.01
CA TYR A 208 3.52 13.49 1.26
C TYR A 208 2.72 14.61 1.94
N THR A 209 3.36 15.42 2.80
CA THR A 209 2.71 16.54 3.49
C THR A 209 2.63 17.82 2.65
N GLY A 210 3.29 17.84 1.48
CA GLY A 210 3.37 19.03 0.63
C GLY A 210 4.28 20.13 1.19
N GLU A 211 5.23 19.75 2.06
CA GLU A 211 6.18 20.68 2.73
C GLU A 211 7.59 20.61 2.12
N GLY A 212 7.73 19.99 0.94
CA GLY A 212 9.00 19.80 0.24
C GLY A 212 9.22 20.68 -0.97
#